data_41579389642c70fe3e9538182e2b5b23
#
_entry.id   41579389642c70fe3e9538182e2b5b23
#
_cell.length_a   1.000
_cell.length_b   1.000
_cell.length_c   1.000
_cell.angle_alpha   90.00
_cell.angle_beta   90.00
_cell.angle_gamma   90.00
#
_symmetry.space_group_name_H-M   'P 1'
#
loop_
_entity.id
_entity.type
_entity.pdbx_description
1 polymer ?
#
loop_
_entity_poly.entity_id
_entity_poly.type
_entity_poly.pdbx_seq_one_letter_code
_entity_poly.pdbx_strand_id
1 'polypeptide(L)'
;MKRLLLTLAALAACAAARADALDQLREFVREVKAGRASFTQTVVAPDGARRRSSTGSFEFLRPNRFRFAYAKPFEQLIVADGQKVWIYDPDLQQASSRRIAQALGSTPAALLAGGSLEAEFELRADGTRDGLDWVLATPKARDGAFQSLRVGFKGRELAAMEIMDSMGQRSLLRFEGFSALPTLPAERFRFVPPAGVDVIEQ
;
A
#
# COMPACT_ATOMS: atom_id res chain seq x y z
N MET A 1 -19.71 -27.67 -62.97
CA MET A 1 -20.22 -26.68 -62.02
C MET A 1 -19.63 -26.92 -60.66
N LYS A 2 -18.57 -26.20 -60.36
CA LYS A 2 -17.79 -26.41 -59.12
C LYS A 2 -18.37 -25.43 -58.05
N ARG A 3 -18.97 -25.99 -57.00
CA ARG A 3 -19.42 -25.23 -55.85
C ARG A 3 -18.24 -24.93 -54.94
N LEU A 4 -17.79 -23.70 -54.89
CA LEU A 4 -16.76 -23.20 -54.04
C LEU A 4 -17.41 -22.91 -52.65
N LEU A 5 -17.14 -23.76 -51.67
CA LEU A 5 -17.54 -23.52 -50.28
C LEU A 5 -16.44 -22.64 -49.63
N LEU A 6 -16.78 -21.35 -49.44
CA LEU A 6 -16.01 -20.43 -48.61
C LEU A 6 -16.35 -20.72 -47.11
N THR A 7 -15.45 -21.42 -46.45
CA THR A 7 -15.46 -21.51 -44.98
C THR A 7 -14.85 -20.23 -44.39
N LEU A 8 -15.70 -19.34 -43.94
CA LEU A 8 -15.33 -18.16 -43.18
C LEU A 8 -14.95 -18.61 -41.76
N ALA A 9 -13.65 -18.79 -41.50
CA ALA A 9 -13.13 -19.03 -40.16
C ALA A 9 -13.22 -17.72 -39.37
N ALA A 10 -14.26 -17.58 -38.56
CA ALA A 10 -14.36 -16.53 -37.56
C ALA A 10 -13.32 -16.78 -36.45
N LEU A 11 -12.18 -16.09 -36.55
CA LEU A 11 -11.23 -15.96 -35.45
C LEU A 11 -11.91 -15.10 -34.39
N ALA A 12 -12.57 -15.73 -33.43
CA ALA A 12 -12.99 -15.08 -32.20
C ALA A 12 -11.71 -14.75 -31.41
N ALA A 13 -11.18 -13.55 -31.58
CA ALA A 13 -10.20 -12.98 -30.68
C ALA A 13 -10.88 -12.85 -29.31
N CYS A 14 -10.66 -13.80 -28.43
CA CYS A 14 -10.90 -13.62 -26.99
C CYS A 14 -9.99 -12.48 -26.54
N ALA A 15 -10.51 -11.25 -26.61
CA ALA A 15 -9.97 -10.17 -25.82
C ALA A 15 -10.21 -10.59 -24.36
N ALA A 16 -9.18 -11.15 -23.74
CA ALA A 16 -9.16 -11.35 -22.30
C ALA A 16 -9.42 -9.96 -21.71
N ALA A 17 -10.65 -9.74 -21.21
CA ALA A 17 -10.99 -8.55 -20.47
C ALA A 17 -10.03 -8.51 -19.28
N ARG A 18 -8.97 -7.70 -19.39
CA ARG A 18 -8.13 -7.40 -18.25
C ARG A 18 -9.04 -6.68 -17.27
N ALA A 19 -9.22 -7.25 -16.11
CA ALA A 19 -9.89 -6.55 -15.02
C ALA A 19 -9.18 -5.18 -14.89
N ASP A 20 -9.97 -4.11 -14.88
CA ASP A 20 -9.44 -2.77 -14.68
C ASP A 20 -8.66 -2.76 -13.34
N ALA A 21 -7.51 -2.11 -13.30
CA ALA A 21 -6.72 -1.99 -12.08
C ALA A 21 -7.54 -1.50 -10.88
N LEU A 22 -8.54 -0.67 -11.15
CA LEU A 22 -9.48 -0.19 -10.14
C LEU A 22 -10.35 -1.32 -9.57
N ASP A 23 -10.82 -2.23 -10.42
CA ASP A 23 -11.59 -3.39 -9.98
C ASP A 23 -10.71 -4.37 -9.21
N GLN A 24 -9.43 -4.52 -9.60
CA GLN A 24 -8.45 -5.30 -8.84
C GLN A 24 -8.24 -4.75 -7.43
N LEU A 25 -8.10 -3.42 -7.27
CA LEU A 25 -8.00 -2.78 -5.96
C LEU A 25 -9.25 -3.00 -5.12
N ARG A 26 -10.44 -2.83 -5.70
CA ARG A 26 -11.71 -3.07 -5.01
C ARG A 26 -11.86 -4.51 -4.55
N GLU A 27 -11.53 -5.44 -5.43
CA GLU A 27 -11.56 -6.87 -5.11
C GLU A 27 -10.55 -7.22 -4.00
N PHE A 28 -9.32 -6.69 -4.09
CA PHE A 28 -8.30 -6.86 -3.07
C PHE A 28 -8.79 -6.36 -1.69
N VAL A 29 -9.39 -5.19 -1.63
CA VAL A 29 -9.91 -4.64 -0.35
C VAL A 29 -11.08 -5.45 0.17
N ARG A 30 -11.95 -5.94 -0.71
CA ARG A 30 -13.12 -6.73 -0.34
C ARG A 30 -12.75 -8.13 0.16
N GLU A 31 -11.80 -8.80 -0.49
CA GLU A 31 -11.52 -10.22 -0.28
C GLU A 31 -10.33 -10.49 0.63
N VAL A 32 -9.26 -9.72 0.52
CA VAL A 32 -8.04 -9.93 1.32
C VAL A 32 -8.19 -9.27 2.68
N LYS A 33 -8.47 -10.06 3.71
CA LYS A 33 -8.68 -9.56 5.08
C LYS A 33 -7.38 -9.37 5.85
N ALA A 34 -6.36 -10.16 5.53
CA ALA A 34 -5.03 -10.07 6.12
C ALA A 34 -3.97 -10.41 5.07
N GLY A 35 -2.76 -9.90 5.25
CA GLY A 35 -1.66 -10.20 4.37
C GLY A 35 -0.32 -9.82 4.97
N ARG A 36 0.73 -10.37 4.38
CA ARG A 36 2.12 -10.05 4.72
C ARG A 36 3.00 -10.08 3.49
N ALA A 37 4.08 -9.30 3.53
CA ALA A 37 5.12 -9.28 2.50
C ALA A 37 6.44 -8.79 3.11
N SER A 38 7.55 -9.06 2.47
CA SER A 38 8.77 -8.26 2.60
C SER A 38 8.63 -7.02 1.72
N PHE A 39 9.38 -5.96 2.02
CA PHE A 39 9.45 -4.81 1.12
C PHE A 39 10.85 -4.24 1.01
N THR A 40 11.10 -3.64 -0.14
CA THR A 40 12.19 -2.70 -0.38
C THR A 40 11.58 -1.35 -0.69
N GLN A 41 11.96 -0.32 0.05
CA GLN A 41 11.55 1.06 -0.18
C GLN A 41 12.71 1.86 -0.77
N THR A 42 12.45 2.62 -1.82
CA THR A 42 13.37 3.63 -2.35
C THR A 42 12.72 4.99 -2.22
N VAL A 43 13.37 5.89 -1.51
CA VAL A 43 12.95 7.29 -1.35
C VAL A 43 13.84 8.17 -2.21
N VAL A 44 13.22 9.00 -3.05
CA VAL A 44 13.90 9.95 -3.95
C VAL A 44 13.48 11.36 -3.56
N ALA A 45 14.47 12.20 -3.25
CA ALA A 45 14.23 13.60 -2.95
C ALA A 45 13.63 14.36 -4.16
N PRO A 46 12.97 15.51 -3.98
CA PRO A 46 12.34 16.25 -5.07
C PRO A 46 13.29 16.65 -6.20
N ASP A 47 14.56 16.92 -5.86
CA ASP A 47 15.63 17.24 -6.80
C ASP A 47 16.15 16.01 -7.59
N GLY A 48 15.71 14.80 -7.23
CA GLY A 48 16.17 13.54 -7.81
C GLY A 48 17.60 13.12 -7.45
N ALA A 49 18.37 13.99 -6.78
CA ALA A 49 19.80 13.78 -6.53
C ALA A 49 20.07 12.81 -5.38
N ARG A 50 19.20 12.81 -4.36
CA ARG A 50 19.38 11.96 -3.18
C ARG A 50 18.42 10.79 -3.21
N ARG A 51 18.98 9.59 -3.05
CA ARG A 51 18.22 8.34 -2.93
C ARG A 51 18.59 7.64 -1.64
N ARG A 52 17.58 7.10 -0.96
CA ARG A 52 17.75 6.25 0.22
C ARG A 52 16.98 4.97 -0.02
N SER A 53 17.55 3.84 0.42
CA SER A 53 16.89 2.55 0.35
C SER A 53 16.75 1.97 1.75
N SER A 54 15.61 1.37 2.01
CA SER A 54 15.30 0.68 3.26
C SER A 54 14.63 -0.65 2.93
N THR A 55 14.76 -1.62 3.82
CA THR A 55 14.10 -2.92 3.71
C THR A 55 13.38 -3.26 4.99
N GLY A 56 12.34 -4.10 4.89
CA GLY A 56 11.57 -4.49 6.05
C GLY A 56 10.46 -5.49 5.73
N SER A 57 9.54 -5.60 6.68
CA SER A 57 8.34 -6.43 6.54
C SER A 57 7.08 -5.60 6.71
N PHE A 58 6.07 -5.97 5.96
CA PHE A 58 4.73 -5.39 5.99
C PHE A 58 3.70 -6.46 6.33
N GLU A 59 2.82 -6.14 7.25
CA GLU A 59 1.68 -6.96 7.63
C GLU A 59 0.44 -6.09 7.79
N PHE A 60 -0.72 -6.62 7.48
CA PHE A 60 -1.99 -5.96 7.79
C PHE A 60 -3.09 -6.95 8.17
N LEU A 61 -4.03 -6.46 8.95
CA LEU A 61 -5.28 -7.12 9.31
C LEU A 61 -6.41 -6.08 9.29
N ARG A 62 -7.33 -6.25 8.36
CA ARG A 62 -8.49 -5.33 8.26
C ARG A 62 -9.48 -5.55 9.41
N PRO A 63 -10.14 -4.49 9.87
CA PRO A 63 -9.91 -3.09 9.51
C PRO A 63 -8.79 -2.46 10.35
N ASN A 64 -8.09 -1.50 9.74
CA ASN A 64 -7.25 -0.49 10.41
C ASN A 64 -6.08 -1.01 11.24
N ARG A 65 -5.61 -2.25 11.01
CA ARG A 65 -4.40 -2.78 11.61
C ARG A 65 -3.34 -3.02 10.56
N PHE A 66 -2.17 -2.45 10.79
CA PHE A 66 -1.01 -2.67 9.92
C PHE A 66 0.29 -2.54 10.72
N ARG A 67 1.34 -3.10 10.19
CA ARG A 67 2.67 -3.07 10.77
C ARG A 67 3.72 -2.99 9.66
N PHE A 68 4.49 -1.90 9.65
CA PHE A 68 5.73 -1.78 8.90
C PHE A 68 6.89 -1.89 9.89
N ALA A 69 7.72 -2.91 9.73
CA ALA A 69 8.93 -3.08 10.51
C ALA A 69 10.12 -2.90 9.57
N TYR A 70 10.74 -1.73 9.61
CA TYR A 70 11.98 -1.47 8.91
C TYR A 70 13.13 -2.17 9.63
N ALA A 71 14.02 -2.80 8.86
CA ALA A 71 15.17 -3.53 9.38
C ALA A 71 16.51 -2.90 8.98
N LYS A 72 16.57 -2.25 7.81
CA LYS A 72 17.79 -1.65 7.28
C LYS A 72 17.48 -0.34 6.57
N PRO A 73 18.37 0.67 6.57
CA PRO A 73 19.63 0.73 7.32
C PRO A 73 19.42 0.95 8.82
N PHE A 74 18.26 1.50 9.23
CA PHE A 74 17.88 1.79 10.60
C PHE A 74 16.58 1.06 10.94
N GLU A 75 16.47 0.59 12.15
CA GLU A 75 15.24 0.00 12.63
C GLU A 75 14.19 1.08 12.91
N GLN A 76 12.98 0.84 12.47
CA GLN A 76 11.82 1.67 12.79
C GLN A 76 10.57 0.80 12.76
N LEU A 77 9.65 1.05 13.66
CA LEU A 77 8.36 0.38 13.67
C LEU A 77 7.23 1.37 13.49
N ILE A 78 6.40 1.15 12.48
CA ILE A 78 5.13 1.86 12.32
C ILE A 78 4.02 0.83 12.47
N VAL A 79 3.17 0.99 13.47
CA VAL A 79 2.12 0.02 13.77
C VAL A 79 0.81 0.70 14.11
N ALA A 80 -0.29 0.20 13.54
CA ALA A 80 -1.65 0.59 13.86
C ALA A 80 -2.37 -0.57 14.54
N ASP A 81 -2.94 -0.31 15.71
CA ASP A 81 -3.67 -1.29 16.51
C ASP A 81 -5.20 -1.30 16.25
N GLY A 82 -5.66 -0.41 15.36
CA GLY A 82 -7.06 -0.15 15.08
C GLY A 82 -7.62 1.10 15.77
N GLN A 83 -6.90 1.67 16.73
CA GLN A 83 -7.27 2.89 17.45
C GLN A 83 -6.23 4.01 17.30
N LYS A 84 -4.96 3.66 17.42
CA LYS A 84 -3.80 4.56 17.30
C LYS A 84 -2.83 4.03 16.24
N VAL A 85 -2.08 4.95 15.65
CA VAL A 85 -0.86 4.66 14.89
C VAL A 85 0.31 5.06 15.74
N TRP A 86 1.23 4.14 15.94
CA TRP A 86 2.49 4.33 16.64
C TRP A 86 3.64 4.37 15.64
N ILE A 87 4.58 5.27 15.88
CA ILE A 87 5.87 5.30 15.21
C ILE A 87 6.93 5.21 16.30
N TYR A 88 7.74 4.17 16.26
CA TYR A 88 8.81 3.92 17.22
C TYR A 88 10.16 3.85 16.53
N ASP A 89 11.08 4.63 17.03
CA ASP A 89 12.48 4.66 16.61
C ASP A 89 13.33 4.16 17.78
N PRO A 90 13.86 2.93 17.72
CA PRO A 90 14.67 2.35 18.80
C PRO A 90 16.00 3.07 18.99
N ASP A 91 16.63 3.58 17.91
CA ASP A 91 17.93 4.27 18.00
C ASP A 91 17.80 5.60 18.76
N LEU A 92 16.66 6.29 18.60
CA LEU A 92 16.35 7.53 19.31
C LEU A 92 15.67 7.28 20.67
N GLN A 93 15.27 6.04 20.97
CA GLN A 93 14.43 5.70 22.13
C GLN A 93 13.17 6.57 22.23
N GLN A 94 12.56 6.84 21.08
CA GLN A 94 11.38 7.69 20.94
C GLN A 94 10.21 6.94 20.33
N ALA A 95 9.02 7.17 20.88
CA ALA A 95 7.77 6.72 20.29
C ALA A 95 6.79 7.89 20.17
N SER A 96 6.09 7.98 19.04
CA SER A 96 4.97 8.90 18.90
C SER A 96 3.69 8.17 18.56
N SER A 97 2.55 8.72 18.99
CA SER A 97 1.25 8.14 18.65
C SER A 97 0.25 9.20 18.20
N ARG A 98 -0.63 8.78 17.28
CA ARG A 98 -1.81 9.55 16.82
C ARG A 98 -3.04 8.67 16.79
N ARG A 99 -4.21 9.26 16.96
CA ARG A 99 -5.46 8.53 16.72
C ARG A 99 -5.58 8.13 15.25
N ILE A 100 -6.06 6.91 15.00
CA ILE A 100 -6.17 6.39 13.62
C ILE A 100 -7.06 7.30 12.76
N ALA A 101 -8.12 7.87 13.28
CA ALA A 101 -8.99 8.79 12.56
C ALA A 101 -8.26 10.04 12.04
N GLN A 102 -7.25 10.50 12.74
CA GLN A 102 -6.39 11.62 12.32
C GLN A 102 -5.26 11.17 11.39
N ALA A 103 -4.87 9.90 11.50
CA ALA A 103 -3.80 9.32 10.73
C ALA A 103 -4.28 8.75 9.38
N LEU A 104 -5.57 8.45 9.19
CA LEU A 104 -6.10 7.82 7.97
C LEU A 104 -5.79 8.66 6.72
N GLY A 105 -5.99 9.98 6.77
CA GLY A 105 -5.64 10.86 5.67
C GLY A 105 -4.13 11.15 5.52
N SER A 106 -3.30 10.72 6.47
CA SER A 106 -1.86 10.99 6.51
C SER A 106 -0.98 9.73 6.45
N THR A 107 -1.57 8.54 6.40
CA THR A 107 -0.83 7.29 6.40
C THR A 107 -1.14 6.47 5.16
N PRO A 108 -0.17 6.27 4.25
CA PRO A 108 -0.36 5.47 3.03
C PRO A 108 -0.87 4.05 3.27
N ALA A 109 -0.51 3.49 4.43
CA ALA A 109 -0.96 2.16 4.85
C ALA A 109 -2.49 2.08 5.08
N ALA A 110 -3.14 3.21 5.35
CA ALA A 110 -4.60 3.26 5.51
C ALA A 110 -5.33 2.84 4.22
N LEU A 111 -4.78 3.14 3.05
CA LEU A 111 -5.31 2.66 1.78
C LEU A 111 -5.33 1.12 1.72
N LEU A 112 -4.30 0.46 2.26
CA LEU A 112 -4.20 -1.00 2.24
C LEU A 112 -4.96 -1.67 3.38
N ALA A 113 -5.08 -1.05 4.53
CA ALA A 113 -5.67 -1.62 5.74
C ALA A 113 -7.02 -1.01 6.14
N GLY A 114 -7.39 0.13 5.56
CA GLY A 114 -8.65 0.83 5.82
C GLY A 114 -9.88 0.15 5.23
N GLY A 115 -11.07 0.65 5.56
CA GLY A 115 -12.33 0.04 5.16
C GLY A 115 -13.04 0.74 3.99
N SER A 116 -12.88 2.03 3.80
CA SER A 116 -13.70 2.82 2.86
C SER A 116 -12.83 3.69 1.95
N LEU A 117 -12.35 3.09 0.85
CA LEU A 117 -11.44 3.76 -0.08
C LEU A 117 -12.08 5.00 -0.72
N GLU A 118 -13.28 4.84 -1.27
CA GLU A 118 -13.98 5.91 -1.99
C GLU A 118 -14.47 7.04 -1.07
N ALA A 119 -14.55 6.83 0.24
CA ALA A 119 -14.86 7.90 1.18
C ALA A 119 -13.69 8.88 1.32
N GLU A 120 -12.46 8.38 1.28
CA GLU A 120 -11.27 9.15 1.58
C GLU A 120 -10.47 9.55 0.33
N PHE A 121 -10.59 8.78 -0.75
CA PHE A 121 -9.80 8.95 -1.97
C PHE A 121 -10.67 9.06 -3.21
N GLU A 122 -10.21 9.86 -4.17
CA GLU A 122 -10.59 9.76 -5.56
C GLU A 122 -9.71 8.70 -6.21
N LEU A 123 -10.32 7.66 -6.78
CA LEU A 123 -9.64 6.52 -7.37
C LEU A 123 -9.76 6.54 -8.87
N ARG A 124 -8.67 6.28 -9.60
CA ARG A 124 -8.69 6.09 -11.04
C ARG A 124 -7.65 5.07 -11.49
N ALA A 125 -7.91 4.38 -12.58
CA ALA A 125 -6.89 3.58 -13.24
C ALA A 125 -5.76 4.49 -13.74
N ASP A 126 -4.50 4.06 -13.57
CA ASP A 126 -3.30 4.83 -13.94
C ASP A 126 -2.42 4.06 -14.95
N GLY A 127 -3.04 3.14 -15.70
CA GLY A 127 -2.43 2.36 -16.75
C GLY A 127 -1.50 1.26 -16.26
N THR A 128 -0.77 0.67 -17.22
CA THR A 128 0.18 -0.42 -16.97
C THR A 128 1.60 0.07 -17.17
N ARG A 129 2.47 -0.11 -16.18
CA ARG A 129 3.91 0.25 -16.22
C ARG A 129 4.73 -0.83 -15.50
N ASP A 130 5.88 -1.17 -16.03
CA ASP A 130 6.80 -2.16 -15.46
C ASP A 130 6.13 -3.52 -15.17
N GLY A 131 5.13 -3.89 -16.00
CA GLY A 131 4.36 -5.12 -15.84
C GLY A 131 3.37 -5.13 -14.69
N LEU A 132 3.08 -3.97 -14.09
CA LEU A 132 2.09 -3.76 -13.04
C LEU A 132 0.93 -2.90 -13.56
N ASP A 133 -0.27 -3.27 -13.17
CA ASP A 133 -1.47 -2.46 -13.37
C ASP A 133 -1.63 -1.51 -12.17
N TRP A 134 -1.71 -0.19 -12.45
CA TRP A 134 -1.65 0.84 -11.43
C TRP A 134 -2.99 1.52 -11.20
N VAL A 135 -3.28 1.79 -9.94
CA VAL A 135 -4.39 2.65 -9.49
C VAL A 135 -3.81 3.88 -8.83
N LEU A 136 -4.22 5.06 -9.26
CA LEU A 136 -3.97 6.32 -8.58
C LEU A 136 -5.09 6.58 -7.57
N ALA A 137 -4.70 6.88 -6.34
CA ALA A 137 -5.56 7.34 -5.27
C ALA A 137 -5.12 8.75 -4.85
N THR A 138 -6.01 9.71 -5.01
CA THR A 138 -5.79 11.11 -4.59
C THR A 138 -6.62 11.38 -3.35
N PRO A 139 -6.00 11.80 -2.23
CA PRO A 139 -6.75 12.15 -1.03
C PRO A 139 -7.76 13.26 -1.30
N LYS A 140 -8.97 13.14 -0.76
CA LYS A 140 -9.99 14.20 -0.81
C LYS A 140 -9.66 15.34 0.16
N ALA A 141 -9.04 15.01 1.29
CA ALA A 141 -8.51 15.98 2.24
C ALA A 141 -7.24 16.63 1.67
N ARG A 142 -7.16 17.97 1.71
CA ARG A 142 -6.07 18.74 1.09
C ARG A 142 -4.90 19.05 2.03
N ASP A 143 -5.09 18.80 3.31
CA ASP A 143 -4.14 19.04 4.41
C ASP A 143 -3.33 17.79 4.81
N GLY A 144 -3.39 16.75 3.97
CA GLY A 144 -2.72 15.47 4.20
C GLY A 144 -1.21 15.52 4.02
N ALA A 145 -0.53 14.53 4.60
CA ALA A 145 0.93 14.37 4.52
C ALA A 145 1.42 13.97 3.11
N PHE A 146 0.53 13.58 2.20
CA PHE A 146 0.87 13.16 0.84
C PHE A 146 -0.14 13.67 -0.19
N GLN A 147 0.37 13.91 -1.41
CA GLN A 147 -0.42 14.41 -2.54
C GLN A 147 -1.13 13.28 -3.29
N SER A 148 -0.46 12.14 -3.40
CA SER A 148 -1.01 11.01 -4.14
C SER A 148 -0.37 9.69 -3.71
N LEU A 149 -1.14 8.63 -3.87
CA LEU A 149 -0.72 7.25 -3.75
C LEU A 149 -0.97 6.52 -5.06
N ARG A 150 -0.09 5.60 -5.41
CA ARG A 150 -0.35 4.63 -6.47
C ARG A 150 -0.17 3.24 -5.93
N VAL A 151 -1.08 2.35 -6.26
CA VAL A 151 -0.99 0.93 -5.90
C VAL A 151 -0.83 0.13 -7.16
N GLY A 152 0.22 -0.68 -7.22
CA GLY A 152 0.56 -1.52 -8.37
C GLY A 152 0.26 -2.98 -8.07
N PHE A 153 -0.47 -3.61 -8.98
CA PHE A 153 -0.83 -5.02 -8.91
C PHE A 153 -0.13 -5.81 -10.02
N LYS A 154 0.30 -7.02 -9.70
CA LYS A 154 0.69 -8.03 -10.67
C LYS A 154 -0.40 -9.11 -10.70
N GLY A 155 -1.31 -9.00 -11.64
CA GLY A 155 -2.56 -9.76 -11.57
C GLY A 155 -3.34 -9.40 -10.31
N ARG A 156 -3.59 -10.37 -9.41
CA ARG A 156 -4.33 -10.14 -8.17
C ARG A 156 -3.43 -9.85 -6.94
N GLU A 157 -2.11 -9.85 -7.13
CA GLU A 157 -1.15 -9.65 -6.04
C GLU A 157 -0.75 -8.20 -5.90
N LEU A 158 -0.75 -7.69 -4.67
CA LEU A 158 -0.14 -6.41 -4.33
C LEU A 158 1.37 -6.51 -4.56
N ALA A 159 1.88 -5.71 -5.50
CA ALA A 159 3.29 -5.75 -5.90
C ALA A 159 4.06 -4.48 -5.57
N ALA A 160 3.40 -3.31 -5.58
CA ALA A 160 4.07 -2.05 -5.29
C ALA A 160 3.12 -0.99 -4.75
N MET A 161 3.71 0.01 -4.07
CA MET A 161 3.05 1.25 -3.70
C MET A 161 4.00 2.42 -3.96
N GLU A 162 3.52 3.44 -4.65
CA GLU A 162 4.25 4.71 -4.83
C GLU A 162 3.53 5.82 -4.07
N ILE A 163 4.28 6.61 -3.33
CA ILE A 163 3.79 7.72 -2.51
C ILE A 163 4.47 8.99 -2.98
N MET A 164 3.69 10.01 -3.27
CA MET A 164 4.16 11.37 -3.45
C MET A 164 3.76 12.19 -2.23
N ASP A 165 4.72 12.61 -1.42
CA ASP A 165 4.41 13.43 -0.26
C ASP A 165 4.12 14.89 -0.61
N SER A 166 3.70 15.68 0.38
CA SER A 166 3.36 17.10 0.20
C SER A 166 4.57 17.98 -0.14
N MET A 167 5.79 17.50 0.09
CA MET A 167 7.04 18.20 -0.25
C MET A 167 7.61 17.78 -1.61
N GLY A 168 6.95 16.87 -2.35
CA GLY A 168 7.39 16.38 -3.65
C GLY A 168 8.40 15.23 -3.58
N GLN A 169 8.63 14.65 -2.39
CA GLN A 169 9.44 13.47 -2.25
C GLN A 169 8.66 12.24 -2.73
N ARG A 170 9.31 11.37 -3.45
CA ARG A 170 8.71 10.13 -3.96
C ARG A 170 9.28 8.92 -3.24
N SER A 171 8.39 8.10 -2.69
CA SER A 171 8.71 6.82 -2.09
C SER A 171 8.09 5.70 -2.92
N LEU A 172 8.91 4.75 -3.36
CA LEU A 172 8.46 3.54 -4.03
C LEU A 172 8.75 2.34 -3.14
N LEU A 173 7.69 1.66 -2.70
CA LEU A 173 7.75 0.37 -2.02
C LEU A 173 7.50 -0.73 -3.05
N ARG A 174 8.38 -1.72 -3.12
CA ARG A 174 8.17 -2.97 -3.84
C ARG A 174 7.95 -4.08 -2.83
N PHE A 175 6.84 -4.78 -2.99
CA PHE A 175 6.49 -5.91 -2.12
C PHE A 175 6.96 -7.21 -2.76
N GLU A 176 7.55 -8.07 -1.94
CA GLU A 176 8.05 -9.37 -2.35
C GLU A 176 7.44 -10.47 -1.47
N GLY A 177 7.05 -11.58 -2.10
CA GLY A 177 6.46 -12.72 -1.40
C GLY A 177 5.13 -12.37 -0.72
N PHE A 178 4.31 -11.52 -1.38
CA PHE A 178 2.99 -11.20 -0.84
C PHE A 178 2.18 -12.47 -0.63
N SER A 179 1.59 -12.59 0.55
CA SER A 179 0.76 -13.72 0.94
C SER A 179 -0.54 -13.19 1.56
N ALA A 180 -1.65 -13.45 0.86
CA ALA A 180 -2.98 -13.23 1.43
C ALA A 180 -3.25 -14.33 2.46
N LEU A 181 -3.76 -13.93 3.61
CA LEU A 181 -4.01 -14.80 4.75
C LEU A 181 -5.48 -14.68 5.19
N PRO A 182 -6.08 -15.73 5.73
CA PRO A 182 -7.44 -15.65 6.26
C PRO A 182 -7.52 -14.70 7.46
N THR A 183 -6.47 -14.67 8.30
CA THR A 183 -6.34 -13.78 9.46
C THR A 183 -4.88 -13.71 9.92
N LEU A 184 -4.61 -12.79 10.83
CA LEU A 184 -3.38 -12.69 11.62
C LEU A 184 -3.73 -12.43 13.09
N PRO A 185 -2.92 -12.91 14.06
CA PRO A 185 -3.14 -12.60 15.47
C PRO A 185 -3.13 -11.08 15.73
N ALA A 186 -4.13 -10.57 16.43
CA ALA A 186 -4.28 -9.14 16.68
C ALA A 186 -3.12 -8.57 17.52
N GLU A 187 -2.49 -9.41 18.32
CA GLU A 187 -1.35 -9.08 19.17
C GLU A 187 -0.14 -8.61 18.35
N ARG A 188 0.00 -9.05 17.09
CA ARG A 188 1.06 -8.59 16.17
C ARG A 188 1.00 -7.09 15.87
N PHE A 189 -0.17 -6.51 16.05
CA PHE A 189 -0.46 -5.09 15.80
C PHE A 189 -0.52 -4.27 17.08
N ARG A 190 -0.24 -4.88 18.23
CA ARG A 190 -0.16 -4.17 19.49
C ARG A 190 1.26 -3.65 19.72
N PHE A 191 1.36 -2.39 20.12
CA PHE A 191 2.62 -1.78 20.54
C PHE A 191 2.50 -1.28 21.97
N VAL A 192 3.50 -1.60 22.78
CA VAL A 192 3.67 -1.07 24.12
C VAL A 192 5.07 -0.48 24.16
N PRO A 193 5.21 0.84 24.41
CA PRO A 193 6.52 1.46 24.50
C PRO A 193 7.40 0.74 25.53
N PRO A 194 8.65 0.39 25.19
CA PRO A 194 9.58 -0.17 26.15
C PRO A 194 9.88 0.81 27.30
N ALA A 195 10.35 0.29 28.43
CA ALA A 195 10.75 1.12 29.54
C ALA A 195 11.89 2.07 29.15
N GLY A 196 11.78 3.35 29.50
CA GLY A 196 12.76 4.39 29.17
C GLY A 196 12.60 5.05 27.81
N VAL A 197 11.61 4.64 27.02
CA VAL A 197 11.28 5.29 25.75
C VAL A 197 10.49 6.57 26.02
N ASP A 198 10.91 7.66 25.39
CA ASP A 198 10.16 8.93 25.42
C ASP A 198 8.92 8.85 24.51
N VAL A 199 7.75 9.18 25.04
CA VAL A 199 6.46 9.03 24.36
C VAL A 199 5.82 10.38 24.11
N ILE A 200 5.57 10.68 22.82
CA ILE A 200 4.90 11.90 22.36
C ILE A 200 3.51 11.53 21.84
N GLU A 201 2.45 11.98 22.51
CA GLU A 201 1.07 11.86 22.03
C GLU A 201 0.65 13.11 21.24
N GLN A 202 0.08 12.91 20.04
CA GLN A 202 -0.35 13.97 19.13
C GLN A 202 -1.85 13.87 18.83
#